data_5a02fb86a9e8eec6b1c480837e358ab3
#
_entry.id   5a02fb86a9e8eec6b1c480837e358ab3
#
_cell.length_a   1.000
_cell.length_b   1.000
_cell.length_c   1.000
_cell.angle_alpha   90.00
_cell.angle_beta   90.00
_cell.angle_gamma   90.00
#
_symmetry.space_group_name_H-M   'P 1'
#
loop_
_entity.id
_entity.type
_entity.pdbx_description
1 polymer ?
#
loop_
_entity_poly.entity_id
_entity_poly.type
_entity_poly.pdbx_seq_one_letter_code
_entity_poly.pdbx_strand_id
1 'polypeptide(L)'
;MSPTPAPAIVASRPILAVLVHVPDPEAAVAWYARALPGSVRHRLPEPDPVHYLDLGGVMLELVPCDEKVASGPAGSVVYWHTPDFDASFAHLVACGATPYRGPGDIEDGQRMCQLRDPWGNCIGLRGPAIDRE
;
A
#
# COMPACT_ATOMS: atom_id res chain seq x y z
N MET A 1 -6.71 -38.35 24.30
CA MET A 1 -7.20 -37.57 23.17
C MET A 1 -6.28 -36.38 22.91
N SER A 2 -5.74 -36.30 21.69
CA SER A 2 -4.89 -35.16 21.33
C SER A 2 -5.74 -33.92 21.09
N PRO A 3 -5.31 -32.72 21.55
CA PRO A 3 -6.01 -31.51 21.23
C PRO A 3 -5.97 -31.20 19.73
N THR A 4 -7.02 -30.58 19.22
CA THR A 4 -7.04 -30.11 17.85
C THR A 4 -6.02 -28.97 17.72
N PRO A 5 -5.07 -29.04 16.78
CA PRO A 5 -4.13 -27.96 16.58
C PRO A 5 -4.86 -26.67 16.12
N ALA A 6 -4.32 -25.51 16.51
CA ALA A 6 -4.83 -24.24 16.06
C ALA A 6 -4.70 -24.16 14.52
N PRO A 7 -5.67 -23.58 13.82
CA PRO A 7 -5.56 -23.42 12.38
C PRO A 7 -4.39 -22.53 12.01
N ALA A 8 -3.72 -22.84 10.91
CA ALA A 8 -2.62 -22.03 10.44
C ALA A 8 -3.16 -20.74 9.82
N ILE A 9 -2.76 -19.59 10.38
CA ILE A 9 -3.10 -18.29 9.85
C ILE A 9 -2.02 -17.82 8.86
N VAL A 10 -0.75 -18.09 9.18
CA VAL A 10 0.34 -17.73 8.29
C VAL A 10 0.50 -18.81 7.23
N ALA A 11 0.26 -18.46 5.98
CA ALA A 11 0.33 -19.33 4.82
C ALA A 11 1.27 -18.70 3.78
N SER A 12 1.33 -19.26 2.57
CA SER A 12 2.20 -18.74 1.50
C SER A 12 1.83 -17.31 1.09
N ARG A 13 0.56 -16.91 1.29
CA ARG A 13 0.10 -15.52 1.07
C ARG A 13 -0.76 -15.10 2.25
N PRO A 14 -0.11 -14.74 3.38
CA PRO A 14 -0.85 -14.45 4.61
C PRO A 14 -1.66 -13.15 4.54
N ILE A 15 -1.23 -12.19 3.73
CA ILE A 15 -2.00 -10.95 3.52
C ILE A 15 -2.82 -11.11 2.24
N LEU A 16 -4.14 -11.17 2.38
CA LEU A 16 -5.05 -11.27 1.25
C LEU A 16 -5.32 -9.91 0.64
N ALA A 17 -5.65 -8.94 1.48
CA ALA A 17 -6.08 -7.64 1.01
C ALA A 17 -5.68 -6.54 2.00
N VAL A 18 -5.47 -5.36 1.46
CA VAL A 18 -5.30 -4.12 2.21
C VAL A 18 -6.40 -3.17 1.75
N LEU A 19 -7.20 -2.68 2.69
CA LEU A 19 -8.28 -1.74 2.38
C LEU A 19 -7.82 -0.32 2.70
N VAL A 20 -7.97 0.56 1.72
CA VAL A 20 -7.68 1.98 1.88
C VAL A 20 -8.98 2.74 1.69
N HIS A 21 -9.39 3.48 2.71
CA HIS A 21 -10.65 4.22 2.70
C HIS A 21 -10.43 5.60 2.08
N VAL A 22 -11.22 5.91 1.07
CA VAL A 22 -11.09 7.14 0.27
C VAL A 22 -12.47 7.69 -0.04
N PRO A 23 -12.57 9.02 -0.26
CA PRO A 23 -13.87 9.61 -0.63
C PRO A 23 -14.36 9.15 -2.00
N ASP A 24 -13.45 8.93 -2.95
CA ASP A 24 -13.79 8.55 -4.33
C ASP A 24 -12.91 7.38 -4.76
N PRO A 25 -13.41 6.14 -4.63
CA PRO A 25 -12.63 4.96 -5.00
C PRO A 25 -12.18 4.92 -6.46
N GLU A 26 -12.99 5.42 -7.39
CA GLU A 26 -12.60 5.43 -8.81
C GLU A 26 -11.40 6.34 -9.06
N ALA A 27 -11.41 7.55 -8.50
CA ALA A 27 -10.27 8.46 -8.59
C ALA A 27 -9.05 7.88 -7.90
N ALA A 28 -9.24 7.22 -6.76
CA ALA A 28 -8.16 6.65 -5.98
C ALA A 28 -7.50 5.47 -6.71
N VAL A 29 -8.28 4.58 -7.32
CA VAL A 29 -7.69 3.45 -8.04
C VAL A 29 -6.86 3.94 -9.24
N ALA A 30 -7.30 4.97 -9.92
CA ALA A 30 -6.52 5.56 -11.01
C ALA A 30 -5.21 6.15 -10.50
N TRP A 31 -5.24 6.85 -9.37
CA TRP A 31 -4.04 7.42 -8.77
C TRP A 31 -3.05 6.34 -8.34
N TYR A 32 -3.54 5.33 -7.58
CA TYR A 32 -2.68 4.25 -7.10
C TYR A 32 -2.10 3.41 -8.23
N ALA A 33 -2.82 3.24 -9.33
CA ALA A 33 -2.29 2.54 -10.50
C ALA A 33 -1.06 3.26 -11.08
N ARG A 34 -1.05 4.60 -11.04
CA ARG A 34 0.12 5.38 -11.47
C ARG A 34 1.23 5.39 -10.42
N ALA A 35 0.84 5.47 -9.14
CA ALA A 35 1.79 5.55 -8.04
C ALA A 35 2.54 4.23 -7.81
N LEU A 36 1.90 3.10 -8.08
CA LEU A 36 2.44 1.76 -7.87
C LEU A 36 2.56 1.02 -9.21
N PRO A 37 3.59 1.33 -10.01
CA PRO A 37 3.78 0.66 -11.30
C PRO A 37 3.94 -0.84 -11.13
N GLY A 38 3.38 -1.60 -12.07
CA GLY A 38 3.36 -3.06 -12.01
C GLY A 38 2.08 -3.62 -11.40
N SER A 39 1.24 -2.77 -10.82
CA SER A 39 -0.08 -3.19 -10.35
C SER A 39 -1.02 -3.47 -11.53
N VAL A 40 -1.94 -4.40 -11.31
CA VAL A 40 -2.95 -4.77 -12.32
C VAL A 40 -4.32 -4.36 -11.80
N ARG A 41 -4.99 -3.50 -12.56
CA ARG A 41 -6.28 -2.93 -12.15
C ARG A 41 -7.43 -3.89 -12.44
N HIS A 42 -8.30 -4.07 -11.44
CA HIS A 42 -9.50 -4.89 -11.53
C HIS A 42 -10.71 -4.15 -10.98
N ARG A 43 -11.87 -4.56 -11.42
CA ARG A 43 -13.14 -4.04 -10.93
C ARG A 43 -14.14 -5.18 -10.80
N LEU A 44 -14.70 -5.36 -9.61
CA LEU A 44 -15.80 -6.30 -9.38
C LEU A 44 -17.10 -5.50 -9.47
N PRO A 45 -17.97 -5.78 -10.47
CA PRO A 45 -19.11 -4.92 -10.73
C PRO A 45 -20.31 -5.13 -9.83
N GLU A 46 -20.44 -6.31 -9.19
CA GLU A 46 -21.66 -6.64 -8.44
C GLU A 46 -21.36 -7.23 -7.06
N PRO A 47 -22.26 -7.02 -6.06
CA PRO A 47 -23.45 -6.15 -6.10
C PRO A 47 -23.09 -4.67 -6.11
N ASP A 48 -21.99 -4.29 -5.45
CA ASP A 48 -21.45 -2.93 -5.47
C ASP A 48 -20.09 -2.96 -6.14
N PRO A 49 -19.76 -1.96 -6.97
CA PRO A 49 -18.44 -1.92 -7.63
C PRO A 49 -17.32 -1.88 -6.60
N VAL A 50 -16.37 -2.79 -6.72
CA VAL A 50 -15.15 -2.79 -5.91
C VAL A 50 -13.97 -2.57 -6.85
N HIS A 51 -13.22 -1.49 -6.62
CA HIS A 51 -12.02 -1.19 -7.36
C HIS A 51 -10.81 -1.68 -6.58
N TYR A 52 -9.98 -2.48 -7.21
CA TYR A 52 -8.76 -2.93 -6.56
C TYR A 52 -7.61 -3.10 -7.55
N LEU A 53 -6.41 -3.09 -6.99
CA LEU A 53 -5.18 -3.38 -7.72
C LEU A 53 -4.60 -4.68 -7.19
N ASP A 54 -4.15 -5.54 -8.09
CA ASP A 54 -3.35 -6.70 -7.73
C ASP A 54 -1.88 -6.27 -7.69
N LEU A 55 -1.28 -6.41 -6.52
CA LEU A 55 0.10 -6.05 -6.24
C LEU A 55 0.87 -7.30 -5.85
N GLY A 56 1.20 -8.13 -6.85
CA GLY A 56 1.96 -9.34 -6.59
C GLY A 56 1.22 -10.35 -5.73
N GLY A 57 -0.10 -10.44 -5.87
CA GLY A 57 -0.93 -11.36 -5.12
C GLY A 57 -1.62 -10.75 -3.90
N VAL A 58 -1.33 -9.50 -3.56
CA VAL A 58 -2.04 -8.76 -2.52
C VAL A 58 -3.05 -7.83 -3.20
N MET A 59 -4.31 -7.88 -2.75
CA MET A 59 -5.34 -6.98 -3.27
C MET A 59 -5.28 -5.66 -2.51
N LEU A 60 -5.06 -4.57 -3.22
CA LEU A 60 -5.24 -3.24 -2.65
C LEU A 60 -6.62 -2.73 -3.06
N GLU A 61 -7.55 -2.73 -2.12
CA GLU A 61 -8.94 -2.34 -2.38
C GLU A 61 -9.15 -0.89 -1.98
N LEU A 62 -9.65 -0.09 -2.91
CA LEU A 62 -10.00 1.31 -2.66
C LEU A 62 -11.50 1.34 -2.37
N VAL A 63 -11.84 1.64 -1.12
CA VAL A 63 -13.22 1.54 -0.63
C VAL A 63 -13.69 2.90 -0.10
N PRO A 64 -15.00 3.16 -0.15
CA PRO A 64 -15.49 4.46 0.31
C PRO A 64 -15.33 4.61 1.83
N CYS A 65 -15.06 5.84 2.26
CA CYS A 65 -15.11 6.20 3.67
C CYS A 65 -16.53 6.05 4.20
N ASP A 66 -16.63 5.78 5.49
CA ASP A 66 -17.93 5.75 6.17
C ASP A 66 -17.79 6.38 7.56
N GLU A 67 -18.86 6.30 8.36
CA GLU A 67 -18.86 6.89 9.69
C GLU A 67 -17.87 6.21 10.65
N LYS A 68 -17.52 4.96 10.39
CA LYS A 68 -16.61 4.19 11.24
C LYS A 68 -15.16 4.34 10.81
N VAL A 69 -14.90 4.47 9.50
CA VAL A 69 -13.54 4.48 8.97
C VAL A 69 -13.40 5.63 7.97
N ALA A 70 -12.55 6.57 8.33
CA ALA A 70 -12.20 7.71 7.49
C ALA A 70 -10.84 7.49 6.84
N SER A 71 -10.51 8.33 5.86
CA SER A 71 -9.14 8.40 5.34
C SER A 71 -8.22 9.00 6.40
N GLY A 72 -6.96 8.60 6.38
CA GLY A 72 -5.96 9.19 7.26
C GLY A 72 -4.83 8.22 7.61
N PRO A 73 -3.78 8.74 8.27
CA PRO A 73 -2.58 7.95 8.57
C PRO A 73 -2.64 7.21 9.90
N ALA A 74 -3.78 7.15 10.56
CA ALA A 74 -3.89 6.56 11.90
C ALA A 74 -3.80 5.03 11.86
N GLY A 75 -3.16 4.46 12.87
CA GLY A 75 -3.09 3.02 13.08
C GLY A 75 -1.95 2.36 12.33
N SER A 76 -2.27 1.42 11.46
CA SER A 76 -1.28 0.58 10.78
C SER A 76 -0.70 1.27 9.54
N VAL A 77 0.56 0.95 9.25
CA VAL A 77 1.22 1.38 8.02
C VAL A 77 1.66 0.14 7.26
N VAL A 78 1.29 0.08 6.00
CA VAL A 78 1.77 -0.98 5.11
C VAL A 78 3.03 -0.48 4.41
N TYR A 79 4.11 -1.26 4.53
CA TYR A 79 5.35 -0.97 3.83
C TYR A 79 5.40 -1.81 2.56
N TRP A 80 5.49 -1.13 1.44
CA TRP A 80 5.70 -1.77 0.15
C TRP A 80 7.20 -1.86 -0.12
N HIS A 81 7.64 -3.05 -0.52
CA HIS A 81 9.04 -3.24 -0.87
C HIS A 81 9.33 -2.66 -2.25
N THR A 82 10.48 -2.03 -2.37
CA THR A 82 11.00 -1.57 -3.67
C THR A 82 12.45 -2.02 -3.84
N PRO A 83 12.85 -2.46 -5.03
CA PRO A 83 14.26 -2.78 -5.28
C PRO A 83 15.16 -1.54 -5.41
N ASP A 84 14.57 -0.35 -5.58
CA ASP A 84 15.30 0.91 -5.70
C ASP A 84 14.54 2.00 -4.94
N PHE A 85 14.95 2.22 -3.69
CA PHE A 85 14.21 3.11 -2.80
C PHE A 85 14.15 4.56 -3.35
N ASP A 86 15.30 5.12 -3.72
CA ASP A 86 15.34 6.54 -4.11
C ASP A 86 14.52 6.81 -5.39
N ALA A 87 14.57 5.89 -6.35
CA ALA A 87 13.77 6.02 -7.56
C ALA A 87 12.27 5.93 -7.26
N SER A 88 11.86 5.00 -6.41
CA SER A 88 10.45 4.85 -6.02
C SER A 88 9.96 6.04 -5.21
N PHE A 89 10.77 6.54 -4.29
CA PHE A 89 10.43 7.74 -3.52
C PHE A 89 10.19 8.94 -4.43
N ALA A 90 11.12 9.18 -5.37
CA ALA A 90 11.00 10.28 -6.32
C ALA A 90 9.76 10.13 -7.20
N HIS A 91 9.46 8.90 -7.62
CA HIS A 91 8.27 8.61 -8.43
C HIS A 91 6.99 8.95 -7.67
N LEU A 92 6.88 8.50 -6.40
CA LEU A 92 5.69 8.76 -5.59
C LEU A 92 5.49 10.26 -5.36
N VAL A 93 6.57 11.00 -5.08
CA VAL A 93 6.49 12.45 -4.93
C VAL A 93 6.04 13.10 -6.23
N ALA A 94 6.55 12.65 -7.37
CA ALA A 94 6.14 13.16 -8.68
C ALA A 94 4.66 12.87 -8.98
N CYS A 95 4.12 11.78 -8.44
CA CYS A 95 2.69 11.46 -8.56
C CYS A 95 1.81 12.28 -7.63
N GLY A 96 2.39 13.04 -6.71
CA GLY A 96 1.63 13.89 -5.79
C GLY A 96 1.56 13.40 -4.36
N ALA A 97 2.27 12.32 -4.01
CA ALA A 97 2.38 11.89 -2.62
C ALA A 97 3.22 12.90 -1.83
N THR A 98 2.86 13.13 -0.58
CA THR A 98 3.55 14.07 0.29
C THR A 98 4.39 13.32 1.31
N PRO A 99 5.70 13.60 1.42
CA PRO A 99 6.51 12.99 2.47
C PRO A 99 5.92 13.27 3.86
N TYR A 100 5.87 12.24 4.69
CA TYR A 100 5.27 12.31 6.03
C TYR A 100 6.30 11.97 7.11
N ARG A 101 7.13 10.94 6.86
CA ARG A 101 8.19 10.51 7.78
C ARG A 101 9.36 10.00 6.95
N GLY A 102 10.59 10.43 7.30
CA GLY A 102 11.78 10.10 6.54
C GLY A 102 11.88 10.88 5.24
N PRO A 103 12.71 10.45 4.27
CA PRO A 103 13.48 9.20 4.22
C PRO A 103 14.55 9.07 5.27
N GLY A 104 14.82 7.85 5.70
CA GLY A 104 15.88 7.55 6.65
C GLY A 104 16.50 6.20 6.41
N ASP A 105 17.75 6.06 6.83
CA ASP A 105 18.44 4.78 6.75
C ASP A 105 18.06 3.90 7.93
N ILE A 106 17.88 2.64 7.65
CA ILE A 106 17.62 1.61 8.66
C ILE A 106 18.64 0.48 8.48
N GLU A 107 18.42 -0.66 9.15
CA GLU A 107 19.34 -1.78 9.14
C GLU A 107 19.52 -2.37 7.74
N ASP A 108 20.64 -3.08 7.54
CA ASP A 108 20.92 -3.89 6.34
C ASP A 108 20.93 -3.11 5.03
N GLY A 109 21.40 -1.84 5.07
CA GLY A 109 21.49 -1.02 3.87
C GLY A 109 20.16 -0.60 3.30
N GLN A 110 19.11 -0.74 4.09
CA GLN A 110 17.76 -0.38 3.68
C GLN A 110 17.45 1.08 4.02
N ARG A 111 16.56 1.67 3.26
CA ARG A 111 15.96 2.96 3.57
C ARG A 111 14.46 2.80 3.75
N MET A 112 13.86 3.72 4.49
CA MET A 112 12.42 3.71 4.72
C MET A 112 11.86 5.12 4.68
N CYS A 113 10.60 5.22 4.33
CA CYS A 113 9.84 6.45 4.49
C CYS A 113 8.36 6.12 4.63
N GLN A 114 7.62 7.13 5.03
CA GLN A 114 6.17 7.13 4.94
C GLN A 114 5.76 8.38 4.17
N LEU A 115 4.85 8.20 3.24
CA LEU A 115 4.27 9.29 2.47
C LEU A 115 2.77 9.29 2.69
N ARG A 116 2.13 10.41 2.38
CA ARG A 116 0.67 10.50 2.39
C ARG A 116 0.18 10.57 0.95
N ASP A 117 -0.87 9.80 0.66
CA ASP A 117 -1.54 9.90 -0.62
C ASP A 117 -2.36 11.21 -0.68
N PRO A 118 -2.98 11.55 -1.83
CA PRO A 118 -3.75 12.80 -1.94
C PRO A 118 -4.92 12.91 -0.95
N TRP A 119 -5.36 11.80 -0.38
CA TRP A 119 -6.48 11.76 0.59
C TRP A 119 -6.00 11.65 2.03
N GLY A 120 -4.69 11.65 2.25
CA GLY A 120 -4.09 11.64 3.57
C GLY A 120 -3.80 10.28 4.16
N ASN A 121 -4.02 9.21 3.42
CA ASN A 121 -3.67 7.86 3.87
C ASN A 121 -2.16 7.65 3.78
N CYS A 122 -1.63 6.80 4.65
CA CYS A 122 -0.21 6.56 4.75
C CYS A 122 0.25 5.46 3.82
N ILE A 123 1.34 5.72 3.11
CA ILE A 123 2.03 4.74 2.27
C ILE A 123 3.43 4.56 2.84
N GLY A 124 3.75 3.34 3.26
CA GLY A 124 5.10 2.98 3.68
C GLY A 124 5.90 2.47 2.50
N LEU A 125 7.16 2.83 2.44
CA LEU A 125 8.10 2.37 1.40
C LEU A 125 9.40 1.95 2.07
N ARG A 126 9.92 0.79 1.67
CA ARG A 126 11.15 0.24 2.23
C ARG A 126 11.91 -0.52 1.14
N GLY A 127 13.21 -0.32 1.10
CA GLY A 127 14.07 -1.03 0.16
C GLY A 127 15.50 -0.55 0.21
N PRO A 128 16.37 -1.19 -0.58
CA PRO A 128 17.78 -0.81 -0.61
C PRO A 128 17.97 0.56 -1.27
N ALA A 129 18.95 1.31 -0.73
CA ALA A 129 19.48 2.45 -1.41
C ALA A 129 20.52 1.95 -2.43
N ILE A 130 20.35 2.37 -3.68
CA ILE A 130 21.30 2.00 -4.73
C ILE A 130 22.32 3.13 -4.86
N ASP A 131 23.61 2.75 -4.77
CA ASP A 131 24.70 3.71 -4.95
C ASP A 131 24.73 4.15 -6.41
N ARG A 132 24.54 5.44 -6.63
CA ARG A 132 24.58 6.06 -7.97
C ARG A 132 25.72 7.06 -8.01
N GLU A 133 26.73 6.72 -8.76
CA GLU A 133 27.82 7.64 -9.02
C GLU A 133 27.55 8.55 -10.20
#